data_5ab08e0f95fca1d4da960910ca8b1c8d
#
_entry.id   5ab08e0f95fca1d4da960910ca8b1c8d
#
_cell.length_a   1.000
_cell.length_b   1.000
_cell.length_c   1.000
_cell.angle_alpha   90.00
_cell.angle_beta   90.00
_cell.angle_gamma   90.00
#
_symmetry.space_group_name_H-M   'P 1'
#
loop_
_entity.id
_entity.type
_entity.pdbx_description
1 polymer ?
#
loop_
_entity_poly.entity_id
_entity_poly.type
_entity_poly.pdbx_seq_one_letter_code
_entity_poly.pdbx_strand_id
1 'polypeptide(L)'
;EVRAPDRRAKDGYRPNIVARWGKDESLPVVWVLSHMDIVPPGDLSLWESDPYKIRVDGDRIIGRGVEDNQHGIVASTLAVKAVLESGLKHNKMGLIMVADEETGSRYGLEYIVKNNKDIFKPDDLIIVPDWGAEDGSMIEVAEKSMLWLKFTVKGKQCHASTPERGNNTLFGVARLIIELEKLKGAYDFRDELFSPPFSTFEPTKIE
;
A
#
# COMPACT_ATOMS: atom_id res chain seq x y z
N GLU A 1 -8.99 14.84 12.38
CA GLU A 1 -8.04 14.90 11.26
C GLU A 1 -6.63 15.00 11.82
N VAL A 2 -5.71 14.18 11.28
CA VAL A 2 -4.27 14.20 11.61
C VAL A 2 -3.51 14.62 10.37
N ARG A 3 -2.80 15.75 10.44
CA ARG A 3 -2.10 16.37 9.30
C ARG A 3 -0.62 16.04 9.35
N ALA A 4 -0.15 15.18 8.45
CA ALA A 4 1.25 14.85 8.29
C ALA A 4 1.94 15.88 7.37
N PRO A 5 2.93 16.68 7.84
CA PRO A 5 3.57 17.71 7.02
C PRO A 5 4.30 17.10 5.82
N ASP A 6 3.92 17.50 4.60
CA ASP A 6 4.59 17.13 3.35
C ASP A 6 4.58 18.31 2.37
N ARG A 7 5.77 18.88 2.11
CA ARG A 7 5.93 20.03 1.20
C ARG A 7 5.55 19.72 -0.25
N ARG A 8 5.47 18.46 -0.64
CA ARG A 8 5.05 18.03 -1.98
C ARG A 8 3.54 18.05 -2.15
N ALA A 9 2.80 17.98 -1.05
CA ALA A 9 1.34 18.07 -1.08
C ALA A 9 0.90 19.51 -1.35
N LYS A 10 -0.21 19.65 -2.09
CA LYS A 10 -0.78 20.96 -2.48
C LYS A 10 -0.98 21.89 -1.28
N ASP A 11 -1.49 21.35 -0.17
CA ASP A 11 -1.79 22.10 1.04
C ASP A 11 -0.67 22.04 2.09
N GLY A 12 0.51 21.51 1.72
CA GLY A 12 1.68 21.37 2.59
C GLY A 12 1.59 20.22 3.61
N TYR A 13 0.56 19.39 3.53
CA TYR A 13 0.38 18.23 4.39
C TYR A 13 -0.45 17.14 3.71
N ARG A 14 -0.38 15.93 4.23
CA ARG A 14 -1.26 14.82 3.87
C ARG A 14 -2.27 14.61 4.99
N PRO A 15 -3.57 14.62 4.70
CA PRO A 15 -4.61 14.42 5.69
C PRO A 15 -4.75 12.93 6.02
N ASN A 16 -4.96 12.64 7.30
CA ASN A 16 -5.40 11.33 7.78
C ASN A 16 -6.61 11.54 8.67
N ILE A 17 -7.51 10.59 8.71
CA ILE A 17 -8.71 10.64 9.52
C ILE A 17 -8.61 9.55 10.58
N VAL A 18 -8.82 9.94 11.84
CA VAL A 18 -8.97 9.01 12.97
C VAL A 18 -10.27 9.37 13.67
N ALA A 19 -11.18 8.42 13.74
CA ALA A 19 -12.45 8.56 14.41
C ALA A 19 -12.67 7.36 15.36
N ARG A 20 -13.26 7.63 16.54
CA ARG A 20 -13.52 6.60 17.54
C ARG A 20 -14.87 6.86 18.21
N TRP A 21 -15.62 5.79 18.43
CA TRP A 21 -16.91 5.78 19.11
C TRP A 21 -16.91 4.76 20.25
N GLY A 22 -17.66 5.09 21.29
CA GLY A 22 -17.79 4.30 22.52
C GLY A 22 -17.24 5.07 23.71
N LYS A 23 -17.97 5.00 24.85
CA LYS A 23 -17.66 5.76 26.08
C LYS A 23 -16.93 4.92 27.12
N ASP A 24 -17.05 3.60 27.04
CA ASP A 24 -16.46 2.71 28.04
C ASP A 24 -14.97 2.49 27.71
N GLU A 25 -14.10 3.19 28.43
CA GLU A 25 -12.65 3.11 28.22
C GLU A 25 -12.03 1.77 28.67
N SER A 26 -12.77 0.92 29.36
CA SER A 26 -12.33 -0.43 29.75
C SER A 26 -12.42 -1.43 28.60
N LEU A 27 -13.23 -1.13 27.56
CA LEU A 27 -13.39 -2.01 26.41
C LEU A 27 -12.29 -1.78 25.35
N PRO A 28 -11.84 -2.84 24.65
CA PRO A 28 -10.97 -2.71 23.51
C PRO A 28 -11.67 -1.99 22.35
N VAL A 29 -10.88 -1.47 21.44
CA VAL A 29 -11.35 -0.87 20.18
C VAL A 29 -11.26 -1.90 19.06
N VAL A 30 -12.29 -2.01 18.26
CA VAL A 30 -12.22 -2.65 16.95
C VAL A 30 -11.94 -1.54 15.92
N TRP A 31 -10.70 -1.47 15.50
CA TRP A 31 -10.25 -0.55 14.48
C TRP A 31 -10.45 -1.13 13.09
N VAL A 32 -10.98 -0.34 12.17
CA VAL A 32 -10.93 -0.64 10.75
C VAL A 32 -10.07 0.40 10.07
N LEU A 33 -9.03 -0.07 9.38
CA LEU A 33 -8.00 0.75 8.75
C LEU A 33 -8.09 0.60 7.24
N SER A 34 -8.18 1.71 6.52
CA SER A 34 -8.23 1.79 5.07
C SER A 34 -7.36 2.95 4.59
N HIS A 35 -7.00 2.98 3.30
CA HIS A 35 -6.24 4.10 2.74
C HIS A 35 -7.05 4.90 1.71
N MET A 36 -6.67 6.18 1.54
CA MET A 36 -7.38 7.14 0.69
C MET A 36 -6.61 7.45 -0.60
N ASP A 37 -5.32 7.20 -0.61
CA ASP A 37 -4.48 7.42 -1.79
C ASP A 37 -4.63 6.27 -2.79
N ILE A 38 -4.12 6.48 -3.98
CA ILE A 38 -4.26 5.56 -5.12
C ILE A 38 -2.98 5.56 -5.94
N VAL A 39 -2.65 4.44 -6.57
CA VAL A 39 -1.57 4.37 -7.55
C VAL A 39 -1.91 5.15 -8.82
N PRO A 40 -0.90 5.61 -9.60
CA PRO A 40 -1.13 6.22 -10.90
C PRO A 40 -1.93 5.28 -11.84
N PRO A 41 -2.73 5.82 -12.77
CA PRO A 41 -3.59 5.03 -13.65
C PRO A 41 -2.83 4.24 -14.72
N GLY A 42 -1.52 4.49 -14.88
CA GLY A 42 -0.74 3.93 -15.97
C GLY A 42 -0.99 4.63 -17.29
N ASP A 43 -0.98 3.86 -18.39
CA ASP A 43 -1.25 4.38 -19.73
C ASP A 43 -2.74 4.69 -19.92
N LEU A 44 -3.06 5.97 -20.04
CA LEU A 44 -4.45 6.44 -20.19
C LEU A 44 -5.14 5.91 -21.46
N SER A 45 -4.38 5.52 -22.48
CA SER A 45 -4.95 4.97 -23.73
C SER A 45 -5.56 3.56 -23.55
N LEU A 46 -5.23 2.89 -22.45
CA LEU A 46 -5.78 1.59 -22.10
C LEU A 46 -7.11 1.66 -21.32
N TRP A 47 -7.54 2.88 -20.95
CA TRP A 47 -8.78 3.08 -20.24
C TRP A 47 -9.92 3.42 -21.22
N GLU A 48 -11.07 2.78 -21.05
CA GLU A 48 -12.28 3.08 -21.82
C GLU A 48 -12.96 4.39 -21.39
N SER A 49 -12.61 4.92 -20.22
CA SER A 49 -13.12 6.17 -19.66
C SER A 49 -12.08 6.85 -18.79
N ASP A 50 -12.29 8.09 -18.39
CA ASP A 50 -11.43 8.80 -17.45
C ASP A 50 -11.30 8.00 -16.15
N PRO A 51 -10.11 7.50 -15.77
CA PRO A 51 -9.93 6.65 -14.58
C PRO A 51 -10.26 7.36 -13.27
N TYR A 52 -10.28 8.67 -13.25
CA TYR A 52 -10.59 9.49 -12.07
C TYR A 52 -12.07 9.88 -11.96
N LYS A 53 -12.90 9.39 -12.89
CA LYS A 53 -14.35 9.56 -12.85
C LYS A 53 -15.03 8.20 -12.76
N ILE A 54 -15.82 8.02 -11.72
CA ILE A 54 -16.59 6.80 -11.54
C ILE A 54 -17.50 6.57 -12.74
N ARG A 55 -17.38 5.40 -13.36
CA ARG A 55 -18.33 4.86 -14.35
C ARG A 55 -19.09 3.72 -13.72
N VAL A 56 -20.40 3.76 -13.81
CA VAL A 56 -21.28 2.64 -13.41
C VAL A 56 -21.70 1.90 -14.68
N ASP A 57 -21.50 0.58 -14.70
CA ASP A 57 -21.82 -0.29 -15.82
C ASP A 57 -22.53 -1.56 -15.27
N GLY A 58 -23.85 -1.54 -15.31
CA GLY A 58 -24.67 -2.55 -14.66
C GLY A 58 -24.46 -2.59 -13.16
N ASP A 59 -23.92 -3.69 -12.67
CA ASP A 59 -23.57 -3.94 -11.27
C ASP A 59 -22.11 -3.61 -10.92
N ARG A 60 -21.34 -3.06 -11.87
CA ARG A 60 -19.92 -2.74 -11.71
C ARG A 60 -19.70 -1.25 -11.51
N ILE A 61 -18.80 -0.91 -10.61
CA ILE A 61 -18.27 0.45 -10.43
C ILE A 61 -16.80 0.44 -10.89
N ILE A 62 -16.49 1.27 -11.88
CA ILE A 62 -15.18 1.28 -12.55
C ILE A 62 -14.50 2.61 -12.34
N GLY A 63 -13.25 2.59 -11.92
CA GLY A 63 -12.40 3.76 -11.72
C GLY A 63 -11.13 3.40 -10.96
N ARG A 64 -10.10 4.24 -11.05
CA ARG A 64 -8.87 4.05 -10.28
C ARG A 64 -9.16 4.26 -8.79
N GLY A 65 -8.73 3.30 -7.95
CA GLY A 65 -8.93 3.33 -6.52
C GLY A 65 -10.29 2.83 -6.02
N VAL A 66 -11.21 2.43 -6.93
CA VAL A 66 -12.53 1.91 -6.52
C VAL A 66 -12.39 0.64 -5.70
N GLU A 67 -11.55 -0.28 -6.15
CA GLU A 67 -11.28 -1.53 -5.46
C GLU A 67 -10.21 -1.33 -4.39
N ASP A 68 -9.13 -0.66 -4.71
CA ASP A 68 -7.97 -0.41 -3.88
C ASP A 68 -7.85 1.10 -3.56
N ASN A 69 -8.35 1.62 -2.41
CA ASN A 69 -9.04 0.90 -1.34
C ASN A 69 -10.36 1.61 -0.97
N GLN A 70 -11.01 2.32 -1.93
CA GLN A 70 -12.23 3.09 -1.62
C GLN A 70 -13.42 2.20 -1.24
N HIS A 71 -13.49 0.96 -1.76
CA HIS A 71 -14.52 0.01 -1.33
C HIS A 71 -14.37 -0.31 0.17
N GLY A 72 -13.12 -0.47 0.65
CA GLY A 72 -12.81 -0.69 2.05
C GLY A 72 -13.28 0.48 2.93
N ILE A 73 -13.08 1.73 2.48
CA ILE A 73 -13.56 2.93 3.18
C ILE A 73 -15.08 2.93 3.29
N VAL A 74 -15.79 2.66 2.20
CA VAL A 74 -17.27 2.67 2.17
C VAL A 74 -17.83 1.55 3.03
N ALA A 75 -17.34 0.32 2.83
CA ALA A 75 -17.78 -0.86 3.59
C ALA A 75 -17.56 -0.68 5.09
N SER A 76 -16.38 -0.20 5.49
CA SER A 76 -16.02 0.07 6.90
C SER A 76 -16.94 1.12 7.52
N THR A 77 -17.17 2.21 6.79
CA THR A 77 -18.04 3.29 7.28
C THR A 77 -19.47 2.80 7.50
N LEU A 78 -20.01 2.04 6.55
CA LEU A 78 -21.35 1.48 6.65
C LEU A 78 -21.46 0.42 7.76
N ALA A 79 -20.44 -0.44 7.91
CA ALA A 79 -20.41 -1.45 8.95
C ALA A 79 -20.37 -0.81 10.35
N VAL A 80 -19.48 0.16 10.57
CA VAL A 80 -19.43 0.91 11.86
C VAL A 80 -20.75 1.61 12.13
N LYS A 81 -21.33 2.28 11.13
CA LYS A 81 -22.65 2.91 11.27
C LYS A 81 -23.72 1.90 11.68
N ALA A 82 -23.79 0.75 11.01
CA ALA A 82 -24.76 -0.29 11.33
C ALA A 82 -24.61 -0.82 12.76
N VAL A 83 -23.37 -1.04 13.22
CA VAL A 83 -23.11 -1.46 14.62
C VAL A 83 -23.58 -0.40 15.60
N LEU A 84 -23.26 0.87 15.38
CA LEU A 84 -23.64 1.97 16.28
C LEU A 84 -25.16 2.19 16.34
N GLU A 85 -25.87 1.95 15.24
CA GLU A 85 -27.32 2.09 15.14
C GLU A 85 -28.10 0.83 15.56
N SER A 86 -27.44 -0.31 15.73
CA SER A 86 -28.08 -1.59 16.07
C SER A 86 -28.71 -1.64 17.46
N GLY A 87 -28.28 -0.77 18.38
CA GLY A 87 -28.63 -0.82 19.79
C GLY A 87 -28.08 -2.03 20.56
N LEU A 88 -27.29 -2.87 19.92
CA LEU A 88 -26.63 -4.01 20.55
C LEU A 88 -25.42 -3.56 21.38
N LYS A 89 -25.06 -4.38 22.40
CA LYS A 89 -23.80 -4.18 23.11
C LYS A 89 -22.63 -4.51 22.20
N HIS A 90 -21.68 -3.61 22.07
CA HIS A 90 -20.51 -3.76 21.23
C HIS A 90 -19.24 -3.18 21.91
N ASN A 91 -18.08 -3.53 21.41
CA ASN A 91 -16.81 -2.90 21.75
C ASN A 91 -16.76 -1.46 21.24
N LYS A 92 -15.76 -0.68 21.65
CA LYS A 92 -15.51 0.59 20.99
C LYS A 92 -15.19 0.34 19.51
N MET A 93 -15.66 1.23 18.65
CA MET A 93 -15.42 1.18 17.21
C MET A 93 -14.48 2.30 16.82
N GLY A 94 -13.57 2.03 15.91
CA GLY A 94 -12.64 3.01 15.37
C GLY A 94 -12.52 2.90 13.84
N LEU A 95 -12.37 4.06 13.19
CA LEU A 95 -12.00 4.14 11.77
C LEU A 95 -10.71 4.93 11.65
N ILE A 96 -9.79 4.40 10.88
CA ILE A 96 -8.56 5.07 10.46
C ILE A 96 -8.51 5.05 8.95
N MET A 97 -8.50 6.24 8.33
CA MET A 97 -8.32 6.39 6.90
C MET A 97 -7.02 7.15 6.67
N VAL A 98 -6.04 6.48 6.08
CA VAL A 98 -4.68 7.00 5.93
C VAL A 98 -4.41 7.47 4.51
N ALA A 99 -3.47 8.40 4.38
CA ALA A 99 -2.83 8.75 3.13
C ALA A 99 -1.50 7.99 3.00
N ASP A 100 -0.92 7.96 1.79
CA ASP A 100 0.45 7.52 1.53
C ASP A 100 0.70 6.01 1.76
N GLU A 101 -0.35 5.18 1.76
CA GLU A 101 -0.20 3.74 1.88
C GLU A 101 0.61 3.19 0.70
N GLU A 102 0.21 3.50 -0.50
CA GLU A 102 0.78 3.08 -1.80
C GLU A 102 2.26 3.49 -2.02
N THR A 103 2.78 4.34 -1.16
CA THR A 103 4.17 4.82 -1.24
C THR A 103 4.96 4.64 0.06
N GLY A 104 4.48 3.76 0.95
CA GLY A 104 5.19 3.27 2.14
C GLY A 104 4.77 3.94 3.45
N SER A 105 3.58 4.49 3.53
CA SER A 105 2.86 4.93 4.76
C SER A 105 3.58 5.97 5.63
N ARG A 106 4.66 6.61 5.14
CA ARG A 106 5.46 7.57 5.90
C ARG A 106 4.65 8.75 6.43
N TYR A 107 3.70 9.24 5.62
CA TYR A 107 2.80 10.35 5.94
C TYR A 107 1.41 9.87 6.35
N GLY A 108 1.18 8.57 6.32
CA GLY A 108 -0.03 7.86 6.71
C GLY A 108 0.09 7.24 8.10
N LEU A 109 -0.02 5.92 8.15
CA LEU A 109 -0.05 5.16 9.39
C LEU A 109 1.21 5.33 10.22
N GLU A 110 2.40 5.32 9.59
CA GLU A 110 3.66 5.53 10.30
C GLU A 110 3.69 6.87 11.04
N TYR A 111 3.19 7.94 10.40
CA TYR A 111 3.10 9.25 11.04
C TYR A 111 2.12 9.24 12.22
N ILE A 112 0.95 8.61 12.05
CA ILE A 112 -0.05 8.51 13.12
C ILE A 112 0.54 7.80 14.34
N VAL A 113 1.14 6.63 14.15
CA VAL A 113 1.70 5.81 15.24
C VAL A 113 2.86 6.53 15.94
N LYS A 114 3.75 7.18 15.18
CA LYS A 114 4.88 7.92 15.77
C LYS A 114 4.43 9.11 16.64
N ASN A 115 3.34 9.76 16.27
CA ASN A 115 2.87 10.97 16.97
C ASN A 115 1.76 10.69 17.98
N ASN A 116 1.18 9.47 17.98
CA ASN A 116 0.11 9.04 18.89
C ASN A 116 0.41 7.61 19.36
N LYS A 117 1.44 7.46 20.19
CA LYS A 117 1.97 6.14 20.61
C LYS A 117 0.92 5.23 21.29
N ASP A 118 -0.10 5.83 21.88
CA ASP A 118 -1.16 5.13 22.62
C ASP A 118 -2.45 4.95 21.80
N ILE A 119 -2.38 5.17 20.47
CA ILE A 119 -3.54 5.02 19.61
C ILE A 119 -4.07 3.60 19.59
N PHE A 120 -3.16 2.63 19.55
CA PHE A 120 -3.48 1.20 19.64
C PHE A 120 -3.08 0.64 20.99
N LYS A 121 -3.95 -0.19 21.54
CA LYS A 121 -3.70 -0.94 22.80
C LYS A 121 -3.48 -2.42 22.47
N PRO A 122 -2.80 -3.19 23.35
CA PRO A 122 -2.55 -4.62 23.10
C PRO A 122 -3.81 -5.46 22.87
N ASP A 123 -4.93 -5.06 23.46
CA ASP A 123 -6.20 -5.79 23.39
C ASP A 123 -7.10 -5.29 22.23
N ASP A 124 -6.67 -4.27 21.51
CA ASP A 124 -7.40 -3.78 20.35
C ASP A 124 -7.34 -4.79 19.20
N LEU A 125 -8.42 -4.86 18.42
CA LEU A 125 -8.48 -5.63 17.18
C LEU A 125 -8.34 -4.66 16.01
N ILE A 126 -7.45 -4.96 15.06
CA ILE A 126 -7.25 -4.18 13.86
C ILE A 126 -7.65 -5.02 12.65
N ILE A 127 -8.57 -4.50 11.85
CA ILE A 127 -9.06 -5.08 10.60
C ILE A 127 -8.65 -4.15 9.45
N VAL A 128 -8.01 -4.71 8.44
CA VAL A 128 -7.58 -3.98 7.23
C VAL A 128 -8.30 -4.59 6.02
N PRO A 129 -9.40 -3.98 5.53
CA PRO A 129 -10.15 -4.49 4.40
C PRO A 129 -9.51 -4.03 3.07
N ASP A 130 -8.34 -4.53 2.77
CA ASP A 130 -7.51 -4.11 1.65
C ASP A 130 -7.23 -5.25 0.67
N TRP A 131 -7.06 -6.45 1.18
CA TRP A 131 -6.81 -7.65 0.39
C TRP A 131 -7.74 -8.79 0.81
N GLY A 132 -8.08 -9.67 -0.14
CA GLY A 132 -8.92 -10.83 0.16
C GLY A 132 -9.17 -11.69 -1.09
N ALA A 133 -9.80 -12.84 -0.91
CA ALA A 133 -10.35 -13.64 -2.00
C ALA A 133 -11.76 -13.15 -2.36
N GLU A 134 -12.17 -13.31 -3.64
CA GLU A 134 -13.49 -12.88 -4.14
C GLU A 134 -14.67 -13.48 -3.35
N ASP A 135 -14.48 -14.69 -2.81
CA ASP A 135 -15.49 -15.41 -2.02
C ASP A 135 -15.44 -15.07 -0.52
N GLY A 136 -14.54 -14.17 -0.11
CA GLY A 136 -14.37 -13.78 1.29
C GLY A 136 -13.78 -14.87 2.20
N SER A 137 -13.22 -15.93 1.63
CA SER A 137 -12.69 -17.07 2.40
C SER A 137 -11.28 -16.85 2.95
N MET A 138 -10.58 -15.78 2.53
CA MET A 138 -9.20 -15.52 2.91
C MET A 138 -9.11 -14.44 3.98
N ILE A 139 -8.32 -14.71 5.01
CA ILE A 139 -7.84 -13.73 5.98
C ILE A 139 -6.32 -13.77 5.95
N GLU A 140 -5.69 -12.68 5.56
CA GLU A 140 -4.24 -12.52 5.61
C GLU A 140 -3.81 -12.18 7.04
N VAL A 141 -2.85 -12.94 7.57
CA VAL A 141 -2.37 -12.81 8.95
C VAL A 141 -0.88 -12.45 9.04
N ALA A 142 -0.19 -12.46 7.91
CA ALA A 142 1.22 -12.09 7.81
C ALA A 142 1.60 -11.70 6.37
N GLU A 143 2.54 -10.79 6.24
CA GLU A 143 3.11 -10.35 4.97
C GLU A 143 4.63 -10.50 4.97
N LYS A 144 5.20 -10.69 3.77
CA LYS A 144 6.64 -10.61 3.59
C LYS A 144 7.11 -9.17 3.57
N SER A 145 8.30 -8.92 4.13
CA SER A 145 8.93 -7.61 4.04
C SER A 145 9.25 -7.23 2.61
N MET A 146 9.12 -5.96 2.27
CA MET A 146 9.46 -5.41 0.96
C MET A 146 10.72 -4.54 1.05
N LEU A 147 11.62 -4.69 0.06
CA LEU A 147 12.82 -3.86 -0.08
C LEU A 147 12.96 -3.38 -1.52
N TRP A 148 12.93 -2.08 -1.72
CA TRP A 148 13.22 -1.46 -3.01
C TRP A 148 14.67 -0.98 -3.07
N LEU A 149 15.40 -1.41 -4.11
CA LEU A 149 16.77 -0.99 -4.36
C LEU A 149 16.86 -0.29 -5.73
N LYS A 150 17.48 0.88 -5.74
CA LYS A 150 17.83 1.59 -6.99
C LYS A 150 19.33 1.49 -7.23
N PHE A 151 19.70 0.88 -8.34
CA PHE A 151 21.08 0.82 -8.82
C PHE A 151 21.32 1.89 -9.88
N THR A 152 22.42 2.61 -9.78
CA THR A 152 22.84 3.59 -10.79
C THR A 152 24.15 3.15 -11.42
N VAL A 153 24.10 2.78 -12.69
CA VAL A 153 25.29 2.43 -13.47
C VAL A 153 25.79 3.67 -14.22
N LYS A 154 27.01 4.08 -13.90
CA LYS A 154 27.66 5.24 -14.53
C LYS A 154 28.60 4.79 -15.63
N GLY A 155 28.60 5.50 -16.76
CA GLY A 155 29.47 5.23 -17.88
C GLY A 155 30.06 6.49 -18.51
N LYS A 156 30.74 6.30 -19.64
CA LYS A 156 31.32 7.36 -20.45
C LYS A 156 30.92 7.19 -21.91
N GLN A 157 30.29 8.20 -22.47
CA GLN A 157 29.90 8.19 -23.88
C GLN A 157 31.11 8.26 -24.79
N CYS A 158 31.10 7.51 -25.88
CA CYS A 158 32.06 7.58 -26.97
C CYS A 158 31.39 7.22 -28.31
N HIS A 159 32.11 7.39 -29.42
CA HIS A 159 31.65 6.91 -30.71
C HIS A 159 31.66 5.37 -30.74
N ALA A 160 30.65 4.74 -31.35
CA ALA A 160 30.49 3.30 -31.35
C ALA A 160 31.64 2.54 -32.02
N SER A 161 32.39 3.17 -32.97
CA SER A 161 33.55 2.61 -33.59
C SER A 161 34.84 2.66 -32.76
N THR A 162 34.85 3.37 -31.63
CA THR A 162 35.99 3.53 -30.73
C THR A 162 35.60 3.21 -29.30
N PRO A 163 35.07 1.99 -29.02
CA PRO A 163 34.50 1.64 -27.72
C PRO A 163 35.53 1.70 -26.57
N GLU A 164 36.81 1.59 -26.87
CA GLU A 164 37.92 1.69 -25.89
C GLU A 164 38.01 3.08 -25.24
N ARG A 165 37.40 4.09 -25.82
CA ARG A 165 37.37 5.49 -25.29
C ARG A 165 36.21 5.76 -24.33
N GLY A 166 35.30 4.80 -24.20
CA GLY A 166 34.09 4.93 -23.40
C GLY A 166 33.89 3.81 -22.41
N ASN A 167 32.70 3.82 -21.82
CA ASN A 167 32.21 2.72 -20.99
C ASN A 167 30.70 2.61 -21.16
N ASN A 168 30.25 1.55 -21.82
CA ASN A 168 28.84 1.35 -22.14
C ASN A 168 28.08 0.83 -20.92
N THR A 169 27.14 1.64 -20.41
CA THR A 169 26.33 1.31 -19.23
C THR A 169 25.38 0.16 -19.48
N LEU A 170 24.92 -0.08 -20.72
CA LEU A 170 23.98 -1.17 -21.03
C LEU A 170 24.58 -2.54 -20.73
N PHE A 171 25.85 -2.75 -21.06
CA PHE A 171 26.54 -4.00 -20.69
C PHE A 171 26.69 -4.14 -19.16
N GLY A 172 26.90 -3.03 -18.46
CA GLY A 172 26.97 -3.02 -16.99
C GLY A 172 25.63 -3.39 -16.36
N VAL A 173 24.53 -2.79 -16.84
CA VAL A 173 23.16 -3.10 -16.38
C VAL A 173 22.79 -4.56 -16.68
N ALA A 174 23.07 -5.05 -17.88
CA ALA A 174 22.78 -6.43 -18.25
C ALA A 174 23.50 -7.44 -17.33
N ARG A 175 24.78 -7.21 -17.02
CA ARG A 175 25.51 -8.04 -16.07
C ARG A 175 24.94 -7.94 -14.65
N LEU A 176 24.59 -6.75 -14.19
CA LEU A 176 23.97 -6.56 -12.88
C LEU A 176 22.67 -7.35 -12.75
N ILE A 177 21.80 -7.33 -13.76
CA ILE A 177 20.55 -8.10 -13.76
C ILE A 177 20.82 -9.59 -13.63
N ILE A 178 21.79 -10.13 -14.40
CA ILE A 178 22.18 -11.55 -14.33
C ILE A 178 22.74 -11.91 -12.95
N GLU A 179 23.54 -11.02 -12.33
CA GLU A 179 24.07 -11.26 -10.98
C GLU A 179 22.95 -11.20 -9.92
N LEU A 180 21.98 -10.28 -10.06
CA LEU A 180 20.83 -10.20 -9.16
C LEU A 180 19.94 -11.45 -9.24
N GLU A 181 19.80 -12.06 -10.42
CA GLU A 181 19.06 -13.31 -10.59
C GLU A 181 19.64 -14.45 -9.73
N LYS A 182 20.96 -14.47 -9.51
CA LYS A 182 21.62 -15.47 -8.67
C LYS A 182 21.22 -15.39 -7.20
N LEU A 183 20.68 -14.25 -6.74
CA LEU A 183 20.18 -14.10 -5.37
C LEU A 183 19.02 -15.06 -5.09
N LYS A 184 18.23 -15.43 -6.10
CA LYS A 184 17.17 -16.45 -5.97
C LYS A 184 17.69 -17.78 -5.43
N GLY A 185 18.94 -18.15 -5.75
CA GLY A 185 19.57 -19.35 -5.23
C GLY A 185 20.39 -19.16 -3.95
N ALA A 186 20.73 -17.90 -3.62
CA ALA A 186 21.49 -17.58 -2.40
C ALA A 186 20.60 -17.39 -1.17
N TYR A 187 19.33 -17.03 -1.37
CA TYR A 187 18.32 -16.84 -0.32
C TYR A 187 17.27 -17.95 -0.47
N ASP A 188 17.60 -19.13 0.02
CA ASP A 188 16.81 -20.36 -0.11
C ASP A 188 15.91 -20.64 1.10
N PHE A 189 15.86 -19.74 2.08
CA PHE A 189 14.96 -19.84 3.22
C PHE A 189 13.51 -19.94 2.73
N ARG A 190 12.79 -20.91 3.30
CA ARG A 190 11.39 -21.17 2.95
C ARG A 190 10.53 -21.09 4.19
N ASP A 191 9.36 -20.48 4.00
CA ASP A 191 8.30 -20.44 4.99
C ASP A 191 6.97 -20.72 4.29
N GLU A 192 6.37 -21.85 4.60
CA GLU A 192 5.14 -22.35 3.97
C GLU A 192 3.88 -21.55 4.36
N LEU A 193 4.00 -20.57 5.26
CA LEU A 193 2.93 -19.59 5.53
C LEU A 193 2.73 -18.61 4.37
N PHE A 194 3.70 -18.51 3.46
CA PHE A 194 3.67 -17.55 2.35
C PHE A 194 3.55 -18.22 0.99
N SER A 195 2.97 -17.51 0.03
CA SER A 195 2.91 -17.91 -1.37
C SER A 195 3.50 -16.80 -2.27
N PRO A 196 4.64 -17.03 -2.98
CA PRO A 196 5.51 -18.19 -2.88
C PRO A 196 6.22 -18.26 -1.52
N PRO A 197 6.64 -19.47 -1.06
CA PRO A 197 7.23 -19.66 0.27
C PRO A 197 8.70 -19.22 0.39
N PHE A 198 9.21 -18.42 -0.51
CA PHE A 198 10.61 -17.96 -0.57
C PHE A 198 10.68 -16.47 -0.93
N SER A 199 11.85 -15.85 -0.75
CA SER A 199 12.11 -14.47 -1.15
C SER A 199 12.12 -14.34 -2.66
N THR A 200 11.50 -13.27 -3.19
CA THR A 200 11.50 -12.95 -4.62
C THR A 200 12.45 -11.80 -4.93
N PHE A 201 13.08 -11.80 -6.10
CA PHE A 201 14.04 -10.80 -6.55
C PHE A 201 13.71 -10.46 -8.00
N GLU A 202 13.03 -9.33 -8.22
CA GLU A 202 12.54 -8.98 -9.55
C GLU A 202 12.99 -7.58 -9.96
N PRO A 203 13.71 -7.41 -11.09
CA PRO A 203 13.94 -6.12 -11.69
C PRO A 203 12.61 -5.55 -12.21
N THR A 204 12.19 -4.42 -11.68
CA THR A 204 10.86 -3.86 -11.97
C THR A 204 10.91 -2.69 -12.94
N LYS A 205 12.07 -2.00 -13.07
CA LYS A 205 12.20 -0.83 -13.92
C LYS A 205 13.64 -0.59 -14.38
N ILE A 206 13.81 -0.21 -15.64
CA ILE A 206 15.06 0.30 -16.23
C ILE A 206 14.78 1.65 -16.85
N GLU A 207 15.55 2.66 -16.49
CA GLU A 207 15.48 4.04 -17.04
C GLU A 207 16.81 4.44 -17.66
#